data_47c90de07f5e61d2a06845a5d131ee57
#
_entry.id   47c90de07f5e61d2a06845a5d131ee57
#
_cell.length_a   1.000
_cell.length_b   1.000
_cell.length_c   1.000
_cell.angle_alpha   90.00
_cell.angle_beta   90.00
_cell.angle_gamma   90.00
#
_symmetry.space_group_name_H-M   'P 1'
#
loop_
_entity.id
_entity.type
_entity.pdbx_description
1 polymer ?
#
loop_
_entity_poly.entity_id
_entity_poly.type
_entity_poly.pdbx_seq_one_letter_code
_entity_poly.pdbx_strand_id
1 'polypeptide(L)'
;VATEPVISGKPWPDGAAPLSPAGLAEVAKHRLVTVGGHTHSPLLLDREPPSVVASDLDRSTALLADLTGSRPRHFAYPKALRPSVANDALVRERFASAAVAGTRPNRPGRTDPYRLARSPIQRSDTSREVTHKFAGGMRLEDDVRRLVQRVTYRVART
;
A
#
# COMPACT_ATOMS: atom_id res chain seq x y z
N VAL A 1 3.40 5.83 1.78
CA VAL A 1 2.78 7.16 1.88
C VAL A 1 2.18 7.52 0.54
N ALA A 2 0.90 7.91 0.50
CA ALA A 2 0.27 8.58 -0.64
C ALA A 2 0.67 10.06 -0.60
N THR A 3 1.21 10.61 -1.69
CA THR A 3 1.86 11.91 -1.62
C THR A 3 0.92 13.09 -1.89
N GLU A 4 -0.18 12.92 -2.62
CA GLU A 4 -1.15 13.99 -2.86
C GLU A 4 -1.73 14.57 -1.57
N PRO A 5 -2.25 13.76 -0.61
CA PRO A 5 -2.77 14.30 0.65
C PRO A 5 -1.71 15.03 1.47
N VAL A 6 -0.45 14.54 1.47
CA VAL A 6 0.65 15.19 2.18
C VAL A 6 0.94 16.58 1.61
N ILE A 7 0.94 16.72 0.28
CA ILE A 7 1.25 17.99 -0.39
C ILE A 7 0.06 18.95 -0.32
N SER A 8 -1.17 18.46 -0.54
CA SER A 8 -2.38 19.31 -0.57
C SER A 8 -2.89 19.69 0.81
N GLY A 9 -2.54 18.96 1.85
CA GLY A 9 -3.10 19.12 3.20
C GLY A 9 -4.59 18.75 3.31
N LYS A 10 -5.18 18.18 2.24
CA LYS A 10 -6.60 17.85 2.21
C LYS A 10 -6.91 16.74 3.22
N PRO A 11 -7.87 16.96 4.15
CA PRO A 11 -8.24 15.94 5.11
C PRO A 11 -8.77 14.65 4.46
N TRP A 12 -8.57 13.54 5.15
CA TRP A 12 -9.16 12.25 4.79
C TRP A 12 -10.68 12.29 4.91
N PRO A 13 -11.43 11.36 4.27
CA PRO A 13 -12.89 11.33 4.34
C PRO A 13 -13.48 11.26 5.76
N ASP A 14 -12.72 10.73 6.71
CA ASP A 14 -13.07 10.67 8.15
C ASP A 14 -12.70 11.94 8.93
N GLY A 15 -12.23 12.99 8.23
CA GLY A 15 -11.82 14.27 8.81
C GLY A 15 -10.40 14.26 9.40
N ALA A 16 -9.68 13.16 9.38
CA ALA A 16 -8.30 13.12 9.87
C ALA A 16 -7.37 13.96 8.99
N ALA A 17 -6.51 14.77 9.63
CA ALA A 17 -5.50 15.53 8.90
C ALA A 17 -4.39 14.61 8.38
N PRO A 18 -3.92 14.79 7.14
CA PRO A 18 -2.74 14.11 6.64
C PRO A 18 -1.48 14.61 7.37
N LEU A 19 -0.44 13.78 7.36
CA LEU A 19 0.88 14.21 7.82
C LEU A 19 1.38 15.35 6.90
N SER A 20 1.87 16.43 7.49
CA SER A 20 2.45 17.53 6.71
C SER A 20 3.78 17.16 6.06
N PRO A 21 4.24 17.86 5.00
CA PRO A 21 5.56 17.64 4.41
C PRO A 21 6.69 17.70 5.45
N ALA A 22 6.66 18.71 6.33
CA ALA A 22 7.64 18.85 7.41
C ALA A 22 7.56 17.68 8.41
N GLY A 23 6.36 17.26 8.79
CA GLY A 23 6.15 16.12 9.67
C GLY A 23 6.65 14.80 9.04
N LEU A 24 6.44 14.61 7.73
CA LEU A 24 6.98 13.45 7.01
C LEU A 24 8.51 13.46 6.99
N ALA A 25 9.12 14.62 6.70
CA ALA A 25 10.56 14.77 6.71
C ALA A 25 11.17 14.49 8.11
N GLU A 26 10.49 14.91 9.17
CA GLU A 26 10.93 14.67 10.55
C GLU A 26 10.82 13.18 10.92
N VAL A 27 9.67 12.56 10.65
CA VAL A 27 9.46 11.13 10.94
C VAL A 27 10.42 10.25 10.15
N ALA A 28 10.78 10.62 8.92
CA ALA A 28 11.71 9.87 8.07
C ALA A 28 13.15 9.82 8.64
N LYS A 29 13.55 10.76 9.51
CA LYS A 29 14.87 10.75 10.17
C LYS A 29 14.97 9.70 11.27
N HIS A 30 13.85 9.21 11.75
CA HIS A 30 13.86 8.28 12.87
C HIS A 30 14.31 6.89 12.44
N ARG A 31 15.30 6.31 13.13
CA ARG A 31 15.96 5.04 12.78
C ARG A 31 15.02 3.81 12.67
N LEU A 32 13.86 3.86 13.31
CA LEU A 32 12.85 2.78 13.29
C LEU A 32 11.78 2.99 12.22
N VAL A 33 11.88 4.06 11.43
CA VAL A 33 10.88 4.38 10.41
C VAL A 33 11.46 4.14 9.01
N THR A 34 10.70 3.44 8.19
CA THR A 34 10.98 3.29 6.76
C THR A 34 9.79 3.85 5.99
N VAL A 35 10.04 4.91 5.21
CA VAL A 35 9.03 5.49 4.34
C VAL A 35 8.93 4.69 3.04
N GLY A 36 7.71 4.25 2.71
CA GLY A 36 7.40 3.52 1.48
C GLY A 36 6.42 4.28 0.58
N GLY A 37 6.39 3.93 -0.71
CA GLY A 37 5.47 4.50 -1.70
C GLY A 37 4.06 3.91 -1.61
N HIS A 38 3.06 4.71 -2.04
CA HIS A 38 1.65 4.30 -2.12
C HIS A 38 0.90 5.14 -3.18
N THR A 39 1.50 5.36 -4.33
CA THR A 39 1.08 6.29 -5.39
C THR A 39 1.10 7.77 -4.99
N HIS A 40 1.01 8.66 -5.96
CA HIS A 40 0.75 10.08 -5.72
C HIS A 40 -0.74 10.30 -5.53
N SER A 41 -1.53 9.96 -6.54
CA SER A 41 -2.98 10.06 -6.59
C SER A 41 -3.66 8.77 -6.10
N PRO A 42 -4.94 8.77 -5.78
CA PRO A 42 -5.68 7.58 -5.33
C PRO A 42 -5.99 6.62 -6.50
N LEU A 43 -4.98 6.25 -7.29
CA LEU A 43 -5.11 5.37 -8.44
C LEU A 43 -5.32 3.90 -8.04
N LEU A 44 -6.04 3.17 -8.90
CA LEU A 44 -6.20 1.72 -8.79
C LEU A 44 -5.40 1.02 -9.89
N LEU A 45 -4.31 0.38 -9.51
CA LEU A 45 -3.34 -0.22 -10.45
C LEU A 45 -3.89 -1.44 -11.22
N ASP A 46 -5.10 -1.90 -10.91
CA ASP A 46 -5.76 -3.00 -11.63
C ASP A 46 -6.45 -2.55 -12.91
N ARG A 47 -6.71 -1.24 -13.08
CA ARG A 47 -7.52 -0.69 -14.17
C ARG A 47 -6.94 0.51 -14.91
N GLU A 48 -6.01 1.22 -14.31
CA GLU A 48 -5.42 2.41 -14.93
C GLU A 48 -4.46 2.04 -16.07
N PRO A 49 -4.37 2.87 -17.13
CA PRO A 49 -3.39 2.70 -18.19
C PRO A 49 -1.95 2.72 -17.65
N PRO A 50 -1.04 1.87 -18.18
CA PRO A 50 0.34 1.81 -17.70
C PRO A 50 1.10 3.14 -17.74
N SER A 51 0.85 3.99 -18.74
CA SER A 51 1.47 5.31 -18.86
C SER A 51 1.07 6.25 -17.72
N VAL A 52 -0.20 6.21 -17.30
CA VAL A 52 -0.72 6.98 -16.18
C VAL A 52 -0.09 6.50 -14.87
N VAL A 53 -0.05 5.17 -14.68
CA VAL A 53 0.55 4.56 -13.49
C VAL A 53 2.06 4.87 -13.41
N ALA A 54 2.79 4.76 -14.52
CA ALA A 54 4.22 5.08 -14.55
C ALA A 54 4.48 6.52 -14.12
N SER A 55 3.78 7.49 -14.72
CA SER A 55 3.91 8.91 -14.37
C SER A 55 3.58 9.20 -12.90
N ASP A 56 2.53 8.58 -12.36
CA ASP A 56 2.11 8.74 -10.96
C ASP A 56 3.15 8.17 -9.98
N LEU A 57 3.67 6.97 -10.26
CA LEU A 57 4.72 6.34 -9.47
C LEU A 57 6.02 7.16 -9.47
N ASP A 58 6.43 7.68 -10.63
CA ASP A 58 7.64 8.49 -10.76
C ASP A 58 7.49 9.81 -10.00
N ARG A 59 6.34 10.48 -10.12
CA ARG A 59 6.01 11.69 -9.37
C ARG A 59 6.02 11.45 -7.86
N SER A 60 5.35 10.38 -7.41
CA SER A 60 5.33 10.00 -5.99
C SER A 60 6.73 9.73 -5.45
N THR A 61 7.53 9.01 -6.21
CA THR A 61 8.90 8.64 -5.82
C THR A 61 9.81 9.86 -5.73
N ALA A 62 9.72 10.79 -6.69
CA ALA A 62 10.49 12.03 -6.67
C ALA A 62 10.12 12.90 -5.46
N LEU A 63 8.82 13.13 -5.22
CA LEU A 63 8.35 13.89 -4.07
C LEU A 63 8.79 13.29 -2.73
N LEU A 64 8.74 11.96 -2.59
CA LEU A 64 9.23 11.30 -1.38
C LEU A 64 10.75 11.45 -1.22
N ALA A 65 11.51 11.34 -2.31
CA ALA A 65 12.95 11.53 -2.27
C ALA A 65 13.32 12.96 -1.85
N ASP A 66 12.63 13.96 -2.39
CA ASP A 66 12.84 15.37 -2.04
C ASP A 66 12.51 15.65 -0.57
N LEU A 67 11.40 15.11 -0.06
CA LEU A 67 10.98 15.34 1.32
C LEU A 67 11.79 14.58 2.37
N THR A 68 12.26 13.37 2.02
CA THR A 68 12.88 12.47 3.01
C THR A 68 14.38 12.26 2.82
N GLY A 69 14.95 12.83 1.74
CA GLY A 69 16.36 12.67 1.38
C GLY A 69 16.72 11.31 0.77
N SER A 70 15.72 10.42 0.54
CA SER A 70 15.98 9.10 -0.04
C SER A 70 14.80 8.56 -0.84
N ARG A 71 15.10 7.82 -1.91
CA ARG A 71 14.04 7.15 -2.70
C ARG A 71 13.41 6.02 -1.90
N PRO A 72 12.06 5.90 -1.90
CA PRO A 72 11.38 4.80 -1.25
C PRO A 72 11.75 3.46 -1.94
N ARG A 73 12.18 2.47 -1.15
CA ARG A 73 12.52 1.13 -1.65
C ARG A 73 11.34 0.16 -1.62
N HIS A 74 10.30 0.47 -0.88
CA HIS A 74 9.16 -0.41 -0.62
C HIS A 74 7.86 0.27 -1.05
N PHE A 75 6.92 -0.54 -1.52
CA PHE A 75 5.62 -0.06 -2.01
C PHE A 75 4.47 -0.76 -1.30
N ALA A 76 3.33 -0.09 -1.20
CA ALA A 76 2.08 -0.71 -0.80
C ALA A 76 1.03 -0.44 -1.88
N TYR A 77 0.39 -1.49 -2.40
CA TYR A 77 -0.66 -1.32 -3.39
C TYR A 77 -1.88 -0.61 -2.81
N PRO A 78 -2.41 0.43 -3.48
CA PRO A 78 -3.64 1.11 -3.08
C PRO A 78 -4.80 0.14 -2.94
N LYS A 79 -5.60 0.32 -1.89
CA LYS A 79 -6.69 -0.57 -1.50
C LYS A 79 -6.30 -2.05 -1.38
N ALA A 80 -5.00 -2.33 -1.34
CA ALA A 80 -4.44 -3.66 -1.29
C ALA A 80 -4.86 -4.58 -2.45
N LEU A 81 -5.32 -3.98 -3.56
CA LEU A 81 -5.69 -4.70 -4.78
C LEU A 81 -4.46 -5.14 -5.55
N ARG A 82 -4.59 -6.28 -6.23
CA ARG A 82 -3.56 -6.73 -7.16
C ARG A 82 -3.60 -5.87 -8.42
N PRO A 83 -2.45 -5.37 -8.91
CA PRO A 83 -2.38 -4.61 -10.15
C PRO A 83 -2.67 -5.49 -11.38
N SER A 84 -2.87 -4.86 -12.53
CA SER A 84 -2.74 -5.54 -13.82
C SER A 84 -1.31 -6.05 -14.02
N VAL A 85 -1.10 -6.99 -14.94
CA VAL A 85 0.24 -7.55 -15.22
C VAL A 85 1.22 -6.45 -15.64
N ALA A 86 0.78 -5.53 -16.51
CA ALA A 86 1.61 -4.42 -16.97
C ALA A 86 1.98 -3.47 -15.84
N ASN A 87 1.02 -3.12 -14.97
CA ASN A 87 1.26 -2.22 -13.85
C ASN A 87 2.07 -2.88 -12.71
N ASP A 88 1.99 -4.21 -12.58
CA ASP A 88 2.88 -4.96 -11.69
C ASP A 88 4.35 -4.87 -12.12
N ALA A 89 4.61 -4.97 -13.41
CA ALA A 89 5.96 -4.80 -13.97
C ALA A 89 6.52 -3.41 -13.63
N LEU A 90 5.74 -2.34 -13.76
CA LEU A 90 6.16 -0.98 -13.39
C LEU A 90 6.54 -0.83 -11.92
N VAL A 91 5.82 -1.53 -11.03
CA VAL A 91 6.16 -1.55 -9.60
C VAL A 91 7.45 -2.33 -9.34
N ARG A 92 7.64 -3.47 -10.01
CA ARG A 92 8.84 -4.30 -9.89
C ARG A 92 10.11 -3.61 -10.38
N GLU A 93 10.00 -2.77 -11.40
CA GLU A 93 11.12 -1.96 -11.90
C GLU A 93 11.56 -0.86 -10.92
N ARG A 94 10.64 -0.33 -10.12
CA ARG A 94 10.87 0.85 -9.28
C ARG A 94 11.16 0.55 -7.82
N PHE A 95 10.67 -0.57 -7.31
CA PHE A 95 10.72 -0.91 -5.89
C PHE A 95 11.34 -2.29 -5.65
N ALA A 96 11.96 -2.47 -4.49
CA ALA A 96 12.54 -3.74 -4.09
C ALA A 96 11.50 -4.72 -3.52
N SER A 97 10.37 -4.23 -3.05
CA SER A 97 9.25 -5.05 -2.59
C SER A 97 7.93 -4.29 -2.61
N ALA A 98 6.83 -5.04 -2.63
CA ALA A 98 5.50 -4.47 -2.54
C ALA A 98 4.56 -5.33 -1.69
N ALA A 99 3.65 -4.65 -0.97
CA ALA A 99 2.75 -5.29 -0.03
C ALA A 99 1.28 -5.18 -0.47
N VAL A 100 0.57 -6.29 -0.30
CA VAL A 100 -0.89 -6.42 -0.48
C VAL A 100 -1.57 -6.67 0.87
N ALA A 101 -2.90 -6.60 0.94
CA ALA A 101 -3.60 -7.12 2.11
C ALA A 101 -3.57 -8.65 2.12
N GLY A 102 -3.48 -9.22 3.31
CA GLY A 102 -3.56 -10.65 3.51
C GLY A 102 -3.11 -11.03 4.91
N THR A 103 -3.62 -12.16 5.38
CA THR A 103 -3.33 -12.68 6.72
C THR A 103 -2.39 -13.90 6.68
N ARG A 104 -1.96 -14.31 5.48
CA ARG A 104 -1.05 -15.44 5.33
C ARG A 104 0.35 -15.06 5.74
N PRO A 105 1.07 -15.92 6.49
CA PRO A 105 2.46 -15.66 6.84
C PRO A 105 3.34 -15.51 5.59
N ASN A 106 4.19 -14.49 5.60
CA ASN A 106 5.26 -14.37 4.62
C ASN A 106 6.38 -15.37 4.98
N ARG A 107 6.85 -16.12 4.01
CA ARG A 107 7.90 -17.13 4.20
C ARG A 107 9.16 -16.69 3.47
N PRO A 108 10.30 -16.46 4.15
CA PRO A 108 11.56 -16.13 3.51
C PRO A 108 11.92 -17.13 2.41
N GLY A 109 12.39 -16.65 1.27
CA GLY A 109 12.75 -17.46 0.11
C GLY A 109 11.58 -18.12 -0.65
N ARG A 110 10.32 -17.97 -0.18
CA ARG A 110 9.14 -18.57 -0.82
C ARG A 110 8.06 -17.56 -1.19
N THR A 111 7.90 -16.50 -0.41
CA THR A 111 6.92 -15.45 -0.71
C THR A 111 7.52 -14.51 -1.74
N ASP A 112 6.77 -14.23 -2.82
CA ASP A 112 7.14 -13.19 -3.80
C ASP A 112 7.28 -11.85 -3.06
N PRO A 113 8.45 -11.19 -3.12
CA PRO A 113 8.67 -9.90 -2.46
C PRO A 113 7.67 -8.82 -2.88
N TYR A 114 7.04 -8.96 -4.04
CA TYR A 114 6.01 -8.02 -4.52
C TYR A 114 4.57 -8.45 -4.15
N ARG A 115 4.43 -9.44 -3.29
CA ARG A 115 3.16 -9.97 -2.77
C ARG A 115 3.18 -10.17 -1.26
N LEU A 116 3.94 -9.35 -0.55
CA LEU A 116 4.03 -9.43 0.90
C LEU A 116 2.64 -9.19 1.51
N ALA A 117 2.16 -10.16 2.24
CA ALA A 117 0.87 -10.06 2.93
C ALA A 117 1.02 -9.20 4.19
N ARG A 118 0.06 -8.30 4.42
CA ARG A 118 -0.06 -7.50 5.63
C ARG A 118 -1.46 -7.65 6.20
N SER A 119 -1.54 -8.13 7.43
CA SER A 119 -2.81 -8.19 8.16
C SER A 119 -3.21 -6.79 8.62
N PRO A 120 -4.37 -6.27 8.21
CA PRO A 120 -4.86 -5.01 8.74
C PRO A 120 -5.27 -5.19 10.21
N ILE A 121 -4.76 -4.34 11.09
CA ILE A 121 -5.23 -4.22 12.47
C ILE A 121 -6.23 -3.06 12.50
N GLN A 122 -7.43 -3.32 12.97
CA GLN A 122 -8.52 -2.36 13.05
C GLN A 122 -8.83 -1.98 14.49
N ARG A 123 -9.44 -0.82 14.69
CA ARG A 123 -9.84 -0.37 16.03
C ARG A 123 -10.90 -1.27 16.68
N SER A 124 -11.68 -1.99 15.87
CA SER A 124 -12.67 -2.98 16.30
C SER A 124 -12.08 -4.34 16.67
N ASP A 125 -10.80 -4.58 16.37
CA ASP A 125 -10.17 -5.87 16.66
C ASP A 125 -10.01 -6.06 18.17
N THR A 126 -10.45 -7.19 18.65
CA THR A 126 -10.17 -7.67 20.01
C THR A 126 -8.71 -8.14 20.14
N SER A 127 -8.18 -8.20 21.35
CA SER A 127 -6.83 -8.71 21.61
C SER A 127 -6.64 -10.13 21.05
N ARG A 128 -7.70 -10.96 21.07
CA ARG A 128 -7.69 -12.32 20.51
C ARG A 128 -7.53 -12.29 18.99
N GLU A 129 -8.28 -11.43 18.30
CA GLU A 129 -8.18 -11.28 16.84
C GLU A 129 -6.81 -10.75 16.44
N VAL A 130 -6.27 -9.76 17.16
CA VAL A 130 -4.91 -9.27 16.95
C VAL A 130 -3.90 -10.41 17.07
N THR A 131 -3.97 -11.21 18.14
CA THR A 131 -3.09 -12.38 18.32
C THR A 131 -3.22 -13.38 17.18
N HIS A 132 -4.45 -13.69 16.75
CA HIS A 132 -4.68 -14.57 15.60
C HIS A 132 -4.11 -14.03 14.29
N LYS A 133 -4.22 -12.71 14.04
CA LYS A 133 -3.64 -12.06 12.89
C LYS A 133 -2.10 -12.15 12.88
N PHE A 134 -1.46 -11.94 14.02
CA PHE A 134 -0.01 -12.12 14.17
C PHE A 134 0.43 -13.57 13.95
N ALA A 135 -0.33 -14.54 14.43
CA ALA A 135 -0.06 -15.95 14.24
C ALA A 135 -0.35 -16.47 12.81
N GLY A 136 -0.90 -15.62 11.92
CA GLY A 136 -1.30 -16.01 10.55
C GLY A 136 -2.51 -16.95 10.54
N GLY A 137 -3.34 -16.95 11.59
CA GLY A 137 -4.48 -17.84 11.80
C GLY A 137 -5.75 -17.50 11.02
N MET A 138 -5.85 -16.32 10.40
CA MET A 138 -7.06 -15.80 9.74
C MET A 138 -7.16 -16.17 8.24
N ARG A 139 -6.79 -17.39 7.87
CA ARG A 139 -6.78 -17.82 6.45
C ARG A 139 -8.16 -17.81 5.79
N LEU A 140 -9.20 -18.22 6.53
CA LEU A 140 -10.57 -18.22 6.03
C LEU A 140 -11.09 -16.80 5.75
N GLU A 141 -10.79 -15.85 6.64
CA GLU A 141 -11.12 -14.43 6.41
C GLU A 141 -10.46 -13.89 5.16
N ASP A 142 -9.22 -14.27 4.90
CA ASP A 142 -8.47 -13.88 3.71
C ASP A 142 -9.14 -14.40 2.42
N ASP A 143 -9.58 -15.65 2.44
CA ASP A 143 -10.26 -16.27 1.29
C ASP A 143 -11.65 -15.65 1.06
N VAL A 144 -12.42 -15.39 2.12
CA VAL A 144 -13.70 -14.67 2.05
C VAL A 144 -13.50 -13.24 1.54
N ARG A 145 -12.54 -12.50 2.08
CA ARG A 145 -12.21 -11.14 1.65
C ARG A 145 -11.84 -11.09 0.16
N ARG A 146 -11.05 -12.04 -0.33
CA ARG A 146 -10.70 -12.16 -1.76
C ARG A 146 -11.91 -12.43 -2.62
N LEU A 147 -12.83 -13.28 -2.14
CA LEU A 147 -14.08 -13.57 -2.86
C LEU A 147 -14.96 -12.32 -2.93
N VAL A 148 -15.18 -11.64 -1.82
CA VAL A 148 -15.95 -10.39 -1.75
C VAL A 148 -15.33 -9.31 -2.65
N GLN A 149 -14.02 -9.13 -2.59
CA GLN A 149 -13.33 -8.18 -3.47
C GLN A 149 -13.53 -8.50 -4.95
N ARG A 150 -13.44 -9.79 -5.35
CA ARG A 150 -13.71 -10.20 -6.74
C ARG A 150 -15.12 -9.87 -7.19
N VAL A 151 -16.11 -10.03 -6.32
CA VAL A 151 -17.52 -9.76 -6.64
C VAL A 151 -17.77 -8.25 -6.68
N THR A 152 -17.42 -7.53 -5.62
CA THR A 152 -17.69 -6.10 -5.48
C THR A 152 -17.00 -5.25 -6.56
N TYR A 153 -15.77 -5.61 -6.95
CA TYR A 153 -15.04 -4.88 -7.98
C TYR A 153 -15.33 -5.35 -9.42
N ARG A 154 -15.97 -6.52 -9.62
CA ARG A 154 -16.55 -6.88 -10.92
C ARG A 154 -17.82 -6.08 -11.23
N VAL A 155 -18.67 -5.86 -10.24
CA VAL A 155 -19.93 -5.11 -10.41
C VAL A 155 -19.67 -3.62 -10.69
N ALA A 156 -18.59 -3.05 -10.21
CA ALA A 156 -18.19 -1.67 -10.54
C ALA A 156 -17.55 -1.52 -11.94
N ARG A 157 -17.55 -2.58 -12.75
CA ARG A 157 -17.02 -2.61 -14.12
C ARG A 157 -18.12 -2.49 -15.22
N THR A 158 -19.39 -2.53 -14.84
CA THR A 158 -20.57 -2.26 -15.68
C THR A 158 -21.10 -0.87 -15.39
#